data_9c25be81dfe253c1b56dd39b16e2c483
#
_entry.id   9c25be81dfe253c1b56dd39b16e2c483
#
_cell.length_a   1.000
_cell.length_b   1.000
_cell.length_c   1.000
_cell.angle_alpha   90.00
_cell.angle_beta   90.00
_cell.angle_gamma   90.00
#
_symmetry.space_group_name_H-M   'P 1'
#
loop_
_entity.id
_entity.type
_entity.pdbx_description
1 polymer ?
#
loop_
_entity_poly.entity_id
_entity_poly.type
_entity_poly.pdbx_seq_one_letter_code
_entity_poly.pdbx_strand_id
1 'polypeptide(L)'
;ADARHSSGMISRNRASTLTVDSQTAYVLALFLEIMPDEWRASAGRVLANKLRQGQTADNSGMTTGFLGTRPLLPVLSDAGEHDLAVRHFQSRKFPSWGYEVEQGATTIWERWNSYTKDKGFGGKQNAEMNSFSHYAFGAVCEWMFNRLAGIDHDGPGFQRILIRPSPPTPDGPSE
;
A
#
# COMPACT_ATOMS: atom_id res chain seq x y z
N ALA A 1 19.66 47.03 18.84
CA ALA A 1 20.20 46.34 17.68
C ALA A 1 20.18 44.85 17.92
N ASP A 2 19.52 44.19 17.04
CA ASP A 2 19.51 42.81 16.65
C ASP A 2 18.39 41.89 17.16
N ALA A 3 17.19 42.17 16.66
CA ALA A 3 16.06 41.26 16.70
C ALA A 3 15.87 40.58 15.35
N ARG A 4 16.85 39.76 14.90
CA ARG A 4 16.75 38.96 13.69
C ARG A 4 17.54 37.66 13.87
N HIS A 5 16.97 36.65 14.52
CA HIS A 5 17.35 35.24 14.38
C HIS A 5 16.49 34.29 15.23
N SER A 6 15.18 34.44 15.23
CA SER A 6 14.32 33.39 15.81
C SER A 6 13.18 32.93 14.91
N SER A 7 13.34 33.09 13.58
CA SER A 7 12.31 32.71 12.59
C SER A 7 12.67 31.48 11.76
N GLY A 8 13.59 30.63 12.21
CA GLY A 8 14.16 29.53 11.40
C GLY A 8 13.92 28.13 11.93
N MET A 9 13.15 27.93 13.01
CA MET A 9 12.88 26.60 13.56
C MET A 9 11.39 26.26 13.63
N ILE A 10 10.61 26.69 12.65
CA ILE A 10 9.29 26.11 12.44
C ILE A 10 9.52 24.75 11.80
N SER A 11 9.73 23.80 12.68
CA SER A 11 9.39 22.38 12.58
C SER A 11 9.27 21.81 11.17
N ARG A 12 10.38 21.39 10.58
CA ARG A 12 10.40 20.48 9.39
C ARG A 12 9.59 19.19 9.62
N ASN A 13 9.17 18.90 10.85
CA ASN A 13 8.34 17.75 11.20
C ASN A 13 6.83 17.96 11.04
N ARG A 14 6.34 19.19 10.92
CA ARG A 14 4.90 19.47 10.74
C ARG A 14 4.44 19.44 9.28
N ALA A 15 5.32 19.67 8.34
CA ALA A 15 4.99 19.81 6.93
C ALA A 15 4.57 18.50 6.24
N SER A 16 4.97 17.35 6.78
CA SER A 16 4.62 16.04 6.23
C SER A 16 3.41 15.37 6.89
N THR A 17 2.79 16.01 7.90
CA THR A 17 1.63 15.45 8.59
C THR A 17 0.36 16.01 7.98
N LEU A 18 -0.47 15.13 7.45
CA LEU A 18 -1.80 15.47 6.93
C LEU A 18 -2.77 15.69 8.09
N THR A 19 -3.77 16.57 7.88
CA THR A 19 -4.86 16.80 8.85
C THR A 19 -5.63 15.50 9.14
N VAL A 20 -5.80 14.65 8.11
CA VAL A 20 -6.33 13.29 8.26
C VAL A 20 -5.16 12.34 8.28
N ASP A 21 -4.76 11.89 9.47
CA ASP A 21 -3.59 11.06 9.70
C ASP A 21 -3.89 9.56 9.50
N SER A 22 -4.31 9.16 8.29
CA SER A 22 -4.61 7.77 7.92
C SER A 22 -3.71 7.28 6.78
N GLN A 23 -3.49 5.96 6.69
CA GLN A 23 -2.75 5.37 5.56
C GLN A 23 -3.35 5.79 4.23
N THR A 24 -4.68 5.72 4.07
CA THR A 24 -5.38 6.09 2.84
C THR A 24 -5.13 7.55 2.45
N ALA A 25 -5.12 8.48 3.42
CA ALA A 25 -4.85 9.89 3.14
C ALA A 25 -3.45 10.11 2.57
N TYR A 26 -2.42 9.50 3.16
CA TYR A 26 -1.05 9.56 2.64
C TYR A 26 -0.92 8.90 1.26
N VAL A 27 -1.52 7.73 1.08
CA VAL A 27 -1.51 7.02 -0.20
C VAL A 27 -2.11 7.88 -1.30
N LEU A 28 -3.31 8.44 -1.08
CA LEU A 28 -3.99 9.26 -2.09
C LEU A 28 -3.25 10.58 -2.35
N ALA A 29 -2.73 11.24 -1.31
CA ALA A 29 -1.99 12.48 -1.48
C ALA A 29 -0.70 12.29 -2.31
N LEU A 30 -0.02 11.16 -2.15
CA LEU A 30 1.17 10.80 -2.92
C LEU A 30 0.81 10.35 -4.33
N PHE A 31 -0.19 9.49 -4.48
CA PHE A 31 -0.61 8.92 -5.77
C PHE A 31 -1.20 9.95 -6.71
N LEU A 32 -2.01 10.87 -6.21
CA LEU A 32 -2.64 11.94 -6.99
C LEU A 32 -1.74 13.17 -7.17
N GLU A 33 -0.51 13.10 -6.67
CA GLU A 33 0.50 14.16 -6.79
C GLU A 33 0.06 15.53 -6.24
N ILE A 34 -0.90 15.54 -5.29
CA ILE A 34 -1.40 16.78 -4.66
C ILE A 34 -0.51 17.25 -3.51
N MET A 35 0.48 16.45 -3.11
CA MET A 35 1.46 16.81 -2.08
C MET A 35 2.64 17.56 -2.71
N PRO A 36 3.13 18.67 -2.11
CA PRO A 36 4.33 19.36 -2.55
C PRO A 36 5.54 18.41 -2.65
N ASP A 37 6.36 18.58 -3.68
CA ASP A 37 7.48 17.67 -4.00
C ASP A 37 8.47 17.53 -2.83
N GLU A 38 8.76 18.64 -2.13
CA GLU A 38 9.65 18.65 -0.97
C GLU A 38 9.13 17.83 0.24
N TRP A 39 7.85 17.48 0.27
CA TRP A 39 7.25 16.69 1.34
C TRP A 39 7.03 15.22 0.97
N ARG A 40 7.05 14.88 -0.33
CA ARG A 40 6.72 13.54 -0.82
C ARG A 40 7.58 12.45 -0.19
N ALA A 41 8.90 12.66 -0.13
CA ALA A 41 9.81 11.68 0.47
C ALA A 41 9.56 11.47 1.96
N SER A 42 9.24 12.54 2.72
CA SER A 42 8.92 12.43 4.15
C SER A 42 7.56 11.78 4.38
N ALA A 43 6.57 12.08 3.55
CA ALA A 43 5.25 11.46 3.60
C ALA A 43 5.30 9.96 3.28
N GLY A 44 6.13 9.55 2.31
CA GLY A 44 6.38 8.15 2.01
C GLY A 44 6.94 7.39 3.22
N ARG A 45 7.91 7.98 3.93
CA ARG A 45 8.42 7.40 5.19
C ARG A 45 7.37 7.35 6.30
N VAL A 46 6.52 8.35 6.43
CA VAL A 46 5.41 8.33 7.40
C VAL A 46 4.45 7.18 7.09
N LEU A 47 4.06 7.03 5.83
CA LEU A 47 3.21 5.91 5.38
C LEU A 47 3.84 4.55 5.70
N ALA A 48 5.11 4.36 5.35
CA ALA A 48 5.84 3.13 5.62
C ALA A 48 5.92 2.83 7.13
N ASN A 49 6.16 3.83 7.96
CA ASN A 49 6.18 3.67 9.42
C ASN A 49 4.80 3.32 9.98
N LYS A 50 3.71 3.89 9.45
CA LYS A 50 2.34 3.52 9.85
C LYS A 50 2.03 2.05 9.57
N LEU A 51 2.48 1.54 8.42
CA LEU A 51 2.35 0.13 8.08
C LEU A 51 3.14 -0.76 9.05
N ARG A 52 4.43 -0.44 9.28
CA ARG A 52 5.28 -1.20 10.22
C ARG A 52 4.73 -1.19 11.65
N GLN A 53 4.25 -0.05 12.13
CA GLN A 53 3.67 0.08 13.47
C GLN A 53 2.35 -0.67 13.64
N GLY A 54 1.58 -0.85 12.56
CA GLY A 54 0.35 -1.61 12.56
C GLY A 54 0.55 -3.13 12.51
N GLN A 55 1.77 -3.60 12.21
CA GLN A 55 2.07 -5.03 12.13
C GLN A 55 2.09 -5.69 13.51
N THR A 56 1.45 -6.85 13.58
CA THR A 56 1.49 -7.74 14.76
C THR A 56 1.75 -9.18 14.30
N ALA A 57 1.70 -10.14 15.23
CA ALA A 57 1.77 -11.56 14.89
C ALA A 57 0.70 -11.96 13.86
N ASP A 58 -0.51 -11.41 13.97
CA ASP A 58 -1.67 -11.80 13.17
C ASP A 58 -2.16 -10.71 12.20
N ASN A 59 -1.55 -9.51 12.22
CA ASN A 59 -1.98 -8.38 11.41
C ASN A 59 -0.87 -7.88 10.50
N SER A 60 -1.20 -7.65 9.22
CA SER A 60 -0.25 -7.13 8.22
C SER A 60 0.08 -5.63 8.40
N GLY A 61 -0.68 -4.92 9.22
CA GLY A 61 -0.56 -3.47 9.40
C GLY A 61 -1.29 -2.63 8.37
N MET A 62 -1.90 -3.24 7.36
CA MET A 62 -2.65 -2.53 6.31
C MET A 62 -4.05 -2.14 6.83
N THR A 63 -4.42 -0.87 6.64
CA THR A 63 -5.74 -0.33 7.04
C THR A 63 -6.46 0.36 5.88
N THR A 64 -5.95 0.21 4.66
CA THR A 64 -6.57 0.79 3.48
C THR A 64 -7.78 -0.02 3.02
N GLY A 65 -8.83 0.69 2.57
CA GLY A 65 -9.96 0.11 1.83
C GLY A 65 -9.72 0.18 0.32
N PHE A 66 -10.78 0.04 -0.49
CA PHE A 66 -10.70 -0.02 -1.96
C PHE A 66 -9.90 1.12 -2.58
N LEU A 67 -10.16 2.37 -2.13
CA LEU A 67 -9.51 3.56 -2.68
C LEU A 67 -8.00 3.61 -2.39
N GLY A 68 -7.59 3.14 -1.23
CA GLY A 68 -6.19 3.22 -0.80
C GLY A 68 -5.38 1.97 -1.14
N THR A 69 -6.00 0.80 -1.27
CA THR A 69 -5.26 -0.47 -1.48
C THR A 69 -4.65 -0.53 -2.87
N ARG A 70 -5.37 -0.11 -3.94
CA ARG A 70 -4.83 -0.09 -5.29
C ARG A 70 -3.52 0.69 -5.39
N PRO A 71 -3.43 1.95 -4.95
CA PRO A 71 -2.20 2.74 -5.08
C PRO A 71 -1.17 2.48 -3.97
N LEU A 72 -1.46 1.69 -2.94
CA LEU A 72 -0.57 1.49 -1.80
C LEU A 72 0.82 0.97 -2.20
N LEU A 73 0.86 -0.16 -2.90
CA LEU A 73 2.13 -0.80 -3.28
C LEU A 73 2.91 0.02 -4.31
N PRO A 74 2.29 0.60 -5.36
CA PRO A 74 2.94 1.57 -6.23
C PRO A 74 3.59 2.73 -5.45
N VAL A 75 2.83 3.38 -4.57
CA VAL A 75 3.32 4.53 -3.79
C VAL A 75 4.48 4.14 -2.88
N LEU A 76 4.44 2.98 -2.23
CA LEU A 76 5.57 2.49 -1.42
C LEU A 76 6.80 2.25 -2.30
N SER A 77 6.64 1.62 -3.45
CA SER A 77 7.76 1.38 -4.37
C SER A 77 8.39 2.68 -4.86
N ASP A 78 7.57 3.65 -5.25
CA ASP A 78 8.01 4.96 -5.74
C ASP A 78 8.64 5.82 -4.61
N ALA A 79 8.26 5.59 -3.36
CA ALA A 79 8.87 6.21 -2.19
C ALA A 79 10.19 5.56 -1.72
N GLY A 80 10.69 4.55 -2.43
CA GLY A 80 11.91 3.82 -2.06
C GLY A 80 11.70 2.71 -1.01
N GLU A 81 10.45 2.35 -0.73
CA GLU A 81 10.06 1.31 0.23
C GLU A 81 9.58 0.03 -0.51
N HIS A 82 10.26 -0.31 -1.62
CA HIS A 82 9.87 -1.43 -2.48
C HIS A 82 9.86 -2.77 -1.75
N ASP A 83 10.86 -3.05 -0.93
CA ASP A 83 10.90 -4.29 -0.13
C ASP A 83 9.74 -4.39 0.87
N LEU A 84 9.31 -3.26 1.43
CA LEU A 84 8.10 -3.22 2.27
C LEU A 84 6.84 -3.54 1.45
N ALA A 85 6.74 -3.01 0.23
CA ALA A 85 5.64 -3.33 -0.67
C ALA A 85 5.60 -4.83 -1.01
N VAL A 86 6.75 -5.43 -1.30
CA VAL A 86 6.86 -6.87 -1.57
C VAL A 86 6.45 -7.70 -0.36
N ARG A 87 6.95 -7.36 0.84
CA ARG A 87 6.54 -8.06 2.08
C ARG A 87 5.04 -7.96 2.34
N HIS A 88 4.43 -6.79 2.11
CA HIS A 88 2.97 -6.66 2.24
C HIS A 88 2.22 -7.51 1.22
N PHE A 89 2.67 -7.55 -0.01
CA PHE A 89 2.08 -8.39 -1.05
C PHE A 89 2.16 -9.88 -0.71
N GLN A 90 3.29 -10.33 -0.18
CA GLN A 90 3.54 -11.73 0.21
C GLN A 90 2.98 -12.10 1.58
N SER A 91 2.51 -11.12 2.35
CA SER A 91 1.99 -11.37 3.70
C SER A 91 0.79 -12.31 3.66
N ARG A 92 0.76 -13.23 4.64
CA ARG A 92 -0.37 -14.14 4.88
C ARG A 92 -1.21 -13.72 6.09
N LYS A 93 -0.81 -12.61 6.75
CA LYS A 93 -1.53 -12.05 7.90
C LYS A 93 -2.71 -11.21 7.42
N PHE A 94 -3.78 -11.17 8.21
CA PHE A 94 -4.94 -10.32 7.92
C PHE A 94 -4.59 -8.82 8.08
N PRO A 95 -5.08 -7.93 7.22
CA PRO A 95 -5.67 -8.17 5.90
C PRO A 95 -4.58 -8.27 4.81
N SER A 96 -4.66 -9.21 3.89
CA SER A 96 -3.75 -9.34 2.75
C SER A 96 -4.29 -10.29 1.69
N TRP A 97 -3.72 -10.26 0.48
CA TRP A 97 -4.01 -11.22 -0.59
C TRP A 97 -3.65 -12.65 -0.19
N GLY A 98 -2.49 -12.84 0.46
CA GLY A 98 -2.08 -14.16 0.94
C GLY A 98 -3.02 -14.71 2.00
N TYR A 99 -3.60 -13.86 2.86
CA TYR A 99 -4.63 -14.27 3.81
C TYR A 99 -5.87 -14.83 3.10
N GLU A 100 -6.38 -14.15 2.06
CA GLU A 100 -7.52 -14.68 1.28
C GLU A 100 -7.20 -16.05 0.68
N VAL A 101 -6.00 -16.22 0.08
CA VAL A 101 -5.54 -17.50 -0.46
C VAL A 101 -5.49 -18.57 0.63
N GLU A 102 -4.98 -18.27 1.81
CA GLU A 102 -4.97 -19.20 2.97
C GLU A 102 -6.40 -19.57 3.41
N GLN A 103 -7.37 -18.67 3.26
CA GLN A 103 -8.78 -18.98 3.53
C GLN A 103 -9.46 -19.77 2.40
N GLY A 104 -8.78 -20.01 1.28
CA GLY A 104 -9.27 -20.81 0.16
C GLY A 104 -9.81 -19.99 -1.01
N ALA A 105 -9.47 -18.71 -1.11
CA ALA A 105 -9.86 -17.87 -2.24
C ALA A 105 -9.27 -18.39 -3.56
N THR A 106 -10.11 -18.52 -4.57
CA THR A 106 -9.76 -18.79 -5.97
C THR A 106 -10.08 -17.63 -6.89
N THR A 107 -10.68 -16.59 -6.34
CA THR A 107 -11.07 -15.34 -7.00
C THR A 107 -10.74 -14.17 -6.10
N ILE A 108 -10.80 -12.95 -6.60
CA ILE A 108 -10.65 -11.74 -5.77
C ILE A 108 -11.96 -11.46 -5.05
N TRP A 109 -11.90 -11.39 -3.74
CA TRP A 109 -13.05 -11.12 -2.88
C TRP A 109 -13.26 -9.62 -2.65
N GLU A 110 -14.48 -9.23 -2.32
CA GLU A 110 -14.84 -7.85 -1.94
C GLU A 110 -14.20 -7.43 -0.62
N ARG A 111 -14.10 -8.36 0.32
CA ARG A 111 -13.53 -8.12 1.65
C ARG A 111 -12.46 -9.16 1.94
N TRP A 112 -11.40 -8.76 2.60
CA TRP A 112 -10.31 -9.65 3.00
C TRP A 112 -10.77 -10.87 3.81
N ASN A 113 -11.91 -10.77 4.48
CA ASN A 113 -12.53 -11.82 5.29
C ASN A 113 -13.93 -12.19 4.79
N SER A 114 -14.18 -12.14 3.50
CA SER A 114 -15.46 -12.56 2.89
C SER A 114 -15.86 -13.97 3.31
N TYR A 115 -14.88 -14.83 3.49
CA TYR A 115 -15.00 -16.17 4.06
C TYR A 115 -13.80 -16.43 4.98
N THR A 116 -14.02 -17.21 6.06
CA THR A 116 -12.94 -17.75 6.89
C THR A 116 -13.21 -19.20 7.21
N LYS A 117 -12.16 -20.01 7.27
CA LYS A 117 -12.28 -21.46 7.54
C LYS A 117 -12.92 -21.77 8.88
N ASP A 118 -12.75 -20.89 9.87
CA ASP A 118 -13.29 -21.05 11.24
C ASP A 118 -14.73 -20.57 11.38
N LYS A 119 -15.13 -19.52 10.65
CA LYS A 119 -16.46 -18.86 10.79
C LYS A 119 -17.35 -18.96 9.55
N GLY A 120 -16.84 -19.54 8.47
CA GLY A 120 -17.57 -19.57 7.20
C GLY A 120 -17.80 -18.16 6.63
N PHE A 121 -19.00 -17.87 6.17
CA PHE A 121 -19.37 -16.57 5.58
C PHE A 121 -19.53 -15.43 6.60
N GLY A 122 -19.19 -15.64 7.88
CA GLY A 122 -19.03 -14.56 8.85
C GLY A 122 -20.27 -13.75 9.17
N GLY A 123 -21.42 -14.39 9.41
CA GLY A 123 -22.66 -13.75 9.88
C GLY A 123 -23.49 -13.06 8.78
N LYS A 124 -24.68 -12.59 9.15
CA LYS A 124 -25.67 -12.04 8.20
C LYS A 124 -25.15 -10.88 7.34
N GLN A 125 -24.36 -9.98 7.91
CA GLN A 125 -23.84 -8.82 7.17
C GLN A 125 -22.88 -9.18 6.03
N ASN A 126 -22.12 -10.25 6.15
CA ASN A 126 -21.22 -10.70 5.09
C ASN A 126 -21.94 -11.52 4.01
N ALA A 127 -23.06 -12.16 4.35
CA ALA A 127 -23.87 -12.92 3.39
C ALA A 127 -24.74 -12.02 2.49
N GLU A 128 -25.18 -10.87 3.00
CA GLU A 128 -26.15 -10.01 2.30
C GLU A 128 -25.50 -9.03 1.32
N MET A 129 -24.26 -8.57 1.57
CA MET A 129 -23.54 -7.57 0.77
C MET A 129 -22.07 -7.95 0.62
N ASN A 130 -21.81 -9.02 -0.15
CA ASN A 130 -20.48 -9.54 -0.33
C ASN A 130 -20.34 -10.25 -1.68
N SER A 131 -19.34 -9.87 -2.44
CA SER A 131 -19.01 -10.49 -3.73
C SER A 131 -17.73 -11.32 -3.63
N PHE A 132 -17.74 -12.51 -4.19
CA PHE A 132 -16.57 -13.37 -4.37
C PHE A 132 -15.90 -13.19 -5.75
N SER A 133 -16.35 -12.22 -6.54
CA SER A 133 -15.75 -11.82 -7.82
C SER A 133 -15.75 -10.30 -7.91
N HIS A 134 -14.90 -9.66 -7.08
CA HIS A 134 -14.82 -8.21 -6.94
C HIS A 134 -13.44 -7.70 -7.32
N TYR A 135 -13.35 -6.87 -8.35
CA TYR A 135 -12.07 -6.51 -8.99
C TYR A 135 -11.14 -5.60 -8.17
N ALA A 136 -11.64 -4.89 -7.14
CA ALA A 136 -10.93 -3.79 -6.51
C ALA A 136 -9.53 -4.17 -5.99
N PHE A 137 -9.41 -5.27 -5.26
CA PHE A 137 -8.10 -5.76 -4.78
C PHE A 137 -7.27 -6.43 -5.86
N GLY A 138 -7.89 -6.88 -6.97
CA GLY A 138 -7.19 -7.41 -8.14
C GLY A 138 -6.37 -6.37 -8.91
N ALA A 139 -6.60 -5.08 -8.64
CA ALA A 139 -5.78 -3.99 -9.18
C ALA A 139 -4.28 -4.09 -8.79
N VAL A 140 -3.92 -4.92 -7.83
CA VAL A 140 -2.52 -5.24 -7.49
C VAL A 140 -1.73 -5.78 -8.68
N CYS A 141 -2.39 -6.39 -9.67
CA CYS A 141 -1.74 -6.88 -10.89
C CYS A 141 -1.01 -5.77 -11.65
N GLU A 142 -1.51 -4.54 -11.64
CA GLU A 142 -0.83 -3.38 -12.24
C GLU A 142 0.56 -3.18 -11.60
N TRP A 143 0.66 -3.21 -10.28
CA TRP A 143 1.93 -3.12 -9.57
C TRP A 143 2.85 -4.32 -9.83
N MET A 144 2.30 -5.52 -9.91
CA MET A 144 3.07 -6.72 -10.22
C MET A 144 3.76 -6.61 -11.59
N PHE A 145 3.07 -6.06 -12.59
CA PHE A 145 3.66 -5.83 -13.91
C PHE A 145 4.63 -4.65 -13.90
N ASN A 146 4.19 -3.48 -13.41
CA ASN A 146 4.93 -2.23 -13.60
C ASN A 146 6.14 -2.11 -12.67
N ARG A 147 6.06 -2.61 -11.44
CA ARG A 147 7.11 -2.43 -10.42
C ARG A 147 7.86 -3.71 -10.12
N LEU A 148 7.16 -4.84 -9.94
CA LEU A 148 7.83 -6.10 -9.58
C LEU A 148 8.49 -6.74 -10.80
N ALA A 149 7.73 -7.01 -11.86
CA ALA A 149 8.25 -7.52 -13.14
C ALA A 149 8.96 -6.42 -13.96
N GLY A 150 8.70 -5.15 -13.65
CA GLY A 150 9.33 -4.00 -14.29
C GLY A 150 8.97 -3.84 -15.76
N ILE A 151 7.78 -4.30 -16.16
CA ILE A 151 7.27 -4.17 -17.53
C ILE A 151 6.31 -2.98 -17.57
N ASP A 152 6.75 -1.90 -18.20
CA ASP A 152 5.98 -0.66 -18.31
C ASP A 152 6.12 -0.04 -19.70
N HIS A 153 5.31 0.96 -20.00
CA HIS A 153 5.39 1.70 -21.24
C HIS A 153 6.26 2.96 -21.09
N ASP A 154 6.92 3.33 -22.18
CA ASP A 154 7.60 4.62 -22.34
C ASP A 154 6.93 5.40 -23.47
N GLY A 155 5.79 6.02 -23.15
CA GLY A 155 4.94 6.73 -24.08
C GLY A 155 3.68 5.96 -24.47
N PRO A 156 2.81 6.56 -25.30
CA PRO A 156 1.49 6.04 -25.59
C PRO A 156 1.55 4.75 -26.42
N GLY A 157 0.58 3.86 -26.17
CA GLY A 157 0.31 2.68 -26.99
C GLY A 157 1.39 1.60 -26.97
N PHE A 158 2.26 1.57 -25.94
CA PHE A 158 3.35 0.60 -25.82
C PHE A 158 4.30 0.54 -27.06
N GLN A 159 4.45 1.65 -27.77
CA GLN A 159 5.41 1.75 -28.88
C GLN A 159 6.85 1.56 -28.40
N ARG A 160 7.12 1.92 -27.16
CA ARG A 160 8.37 1.60 -26.46
C ARG A 160 8.00 0.92 -25.14
N ILE A 161 8.74 -0.13 -24.82
CA ILE A 161 8.53 -0.94 -23.62
C ILE A 161 9.75 -0.75 -22.72
N LEU A 162 9.50 -0.43 -21.45
CA LEU A 162 10.52 -0.44 -20.41
C LEU A 162 10.53 -1.84 -19.76
N ILE A 163 11.73 -2.39 -19.57
CA ILE A 163 11.94 -3.63 -18.84
C ILE A 163 12.97 -3.34 -17.76
N ARG A 164 12.50 -3.17 -16.52
CA ARG A 164 13.32 -2.89 -15.33
C ARG A 164 12.79 -3.68 -14.13
N PRO A 165 13.04 -5.00 -14.07
CA PRO A 165 12.58 -5.82 -12.96
C PRO A 165 13.19 -5.37 -11.64
N SER A 166 12.39 -5.37 -10.59
CA SER A 166 12.82 -5.07 -9.22
C SER A 166 12.42 -6.25 -8.33
N PRO A 167 13.15 -7.38 -8.40
CA PRO A 167 12.88 -8.50 -7.51
C PRO A 167 13.18 -8.11 -6.06
N PRO A 168 12.54 -8.78 -5.08
CA PRO A 168 12.85 -8.57 -3.68
C PRO A 168 14.33 -8.86 -3.42
N THR A 169 14.94 -8.10 -2.50
CA THR A 169 16.31 -8.38 -2.06
C THR A 169 16.37 -9.73 -1.36
N PRO A 170 17.34 -10.62 -1.72
CA PRO A 170 17.44 -11.98 -1.16
C PRO A 170 17.58 -12.01 0.36
N ASP A 171 18.10 -10.95 0.98
CA ASP A 171 18.38 -10.83 2.41
C ASP A 171 17.31 -10.04 3.18
N GLY A 172 16.14 -9.84 2.61
CA GLY A 172 15.00 -9.33 3.38
C GLY A 172 14.71 -10.31 4.52
N PRO A 173 14.46 -9.83 5.78
CA PRO A 173 14.27 -10.74 6.90
C PRO A 173 13.19 -11.75 6.57
N SER A 174 13.57 -13.03 6.54
CA SER A 174 12.65 -14.16 6.54
C SER A 174 11.85 -14.09 7.83
N GLU A 175 10.55 -13.84 7.74
CA GLU A 175 9.62 -14.04 8.85
C GLU A 175 9.36 -15.55 9.09
#